data_e49f2bb3bcedb379efa58ac0b7c3b36a
#
_entry.id   e49f2bb3bcedb379efa58ac0b7c3b36a
#
_cell.length_a   1.000
_cell.length_b   1.000
_cell.length_c   1.000
_cell.angle_alpha   90.00
_cell.angle_beta   90.00
_cell.angle_gamma   90.00
#
_symmetry.space_group_name_H-M   'P 1'
#
loop_
_entity.id
_entity.type
_entity.pdbx_description
1 polymer ?
#
loop_
_entity_poly.entity_id
_entity_poly.type
_entity_poly.pdbx_seq_one_letter_code
_entity_poly.pdbx_strand_id
1 'polypeptide(L)'
;MFISNFKKIKLFFILLLIFLGSFLRFYNLNFDDLWSDEMVSYWLSNPSYSFSETIRLVFESNLMVSFEIILKNFHKLFGYDVHISRYLNATISVFSIVLFVDLLRKNSVNINTILFGTFLLAFNIFHIRYAMEL
;
A
#
# COMPACT_ATOMS: atom_id res chain seq x y z
N MET A 1 37.57 -9.36 -0.55
CA MET A 1 37.16 -7.96 -0.79
C MET A 1 36.10 -7.81 -1.89
N PHE A 2 36.23 -8.47 -3.05
CA PHE A 2 35.26 -8.37 -4.16
C PHE A 2 33.81 -8.84 -3.83
N ILE A 3 33.63 -9.93 -3.09
CA ILE A 3 32.30 -10.51 -2.77
C ILE A 3 31.48 -9.57 -1.87
N SER A 4 32.13 -8.82 -0.99
CA SER A 4 31.44 -7.84 -0.12
C SER A 4 30.87 -6.68 -0.92
N ASN A 5 31.56 -6.20 -1.94
CA ASN A 5 31.12 -5.10 -2.80
C ASN A 5 29.94 -5.52 -3.68
N PHE A 6 29.93 -6.75 -4.20
CA PHE A 6 28.83 -7.27 -5.01
C PHE A 6 27.51 -7.35 -4.22
N LYS A 7 27.55 -7.74 -2.94
CA LYS A 7 26.37 -7.76 -2.07
C LYS A 7 25.85 -6.35 -1.79
N LYS A 8 26.75 -5.38 -1.58
CA LYS A 8 26.37 -3.98 -1.37
C LYS A 8 25.70 -3.36 -2.61
N ILE A 9 26.24 -3.63 -3.80
CA ILE A 9 25.66 -3.17 -5.06
C ILE A 9 24.23 -3.71 -5.25
N LYS A 10 24.02 -5.01 -5.00
CA LYS A 10 22.69 -5.63 -5.12
C LYS A 10 21.69 -5.07 -4.09
N LEU A 11 22.13 -4.81 -2.87
CA LEU A 11 21.30 -4.16 -1.86
C LEU A 11 20.90 -2.74 -2.29
N PHE A 12 21.83 -1.99 -2.86
CA PHE A 12 21.55 -0.68 -3.43
C PHE A 12 20.45 -0.75 -4.49
N PHE A 13 20.52 -1.72 -5.41
CA PHE A 13 19.47 -1.90 -6.43
C PHE A 13 18.12 -2.28 -5.83
N ILE A 14 18.07 -3.10 -4.78
CA ILE A 14 16.81 -3.39 -4.08
C ILE A 14 16.21 -2.11 -3.49
N LEU A 15 17.01 -1.29 -2.83
CA LEU A 15 16.55 -0.02 -2.26
C LEU A 15 16.08 0.95 -3.35
N LEU A 16 16.79 1.00 -4.47
CA LEU A 16 16.39 1.80 -5.64
C LEU A 16 15.05 1.33 -6.22
N LEU A 17 14.83 0.02 -6.34
CA LEU A 17 13.56 -0.54 -6.81
C LEU A 17 12.40 -0.22 -5.86
N ILE A 18 12.62 -0.31 -4.54
CA ILE A 18 11.63 0.09 -3.54
C ILE A 18 11.32 1.58 -3.67
N PHE A 19 12.32 2.42 -3.81
CA PHE A 19 12.15 3.87 -3.99
C PHE A 19 11.35 4.21 -5.24
N LEU A 20 11.74 3.64 -6.39
CA LEU A 20 11.02 3.85 -7.65
C LEU A 20 9.60 3.30 -7.60
N GLY A 21 9.42 2.11 -7.03
CA GLY A 21 8.09 1.53 -6.81
C GLY A 21 7.21 2.39 -5.88
N SER A 22 7.79 2.99 -4.86
CA SER A 22 7.11 3.95 -3.98
C SER A 22 6.73 5.21 -4.74
N PHE A 23 7.68 5.78 -5.49
CA PHE A 23 7.43 6.96 -6.31
C PHE A 23 6.24 6.75 -7.25
N LEU A 24 6.17 5.61 -7.95
CA LEU A 24 5.07 5.31 -8.87
C LEU A 24 3.70 5.23 -8.18
N ARG A 25 3.64 4.83 -6.90
CA ARG A 25 2.39 4.72 -6.13
C ARG A 25 1.88 6.04 -5.59
N PHE A 26 2.79 6.98 -5.34
CA PHE A 26 2.45 8.32 -4.87
C PHE A 26 2.38 9.35 -5.99
N TYR A 27 2.95 9.03 -7.17
CA TYR A 27 2.93 9.94 -8.30
C TYR A 27 1.51 10.08 -8.85
N ASN A 28 1.00 11.30 -8.82
CA ASN A 28 -0.32 11.65 -9.33
C ASN A 28 -1.50 10.89 -8.69
N LEU A 29 -1.39 10.59 -7.38
CA LEU A 29 -2.31 9.75 -6.61
C LEU A 29 -3.77 10.22 -6.67
N ASN A 30 -3.99 11.52 -6.89
CA ASN A 30 -5.31 12.15 -6.90
C ASN A 30 -5.75 12.59 -8.30
N PHE A 31 -5.30 11.86 -9.33
CA PHE A 31 -5.59 12.20 -10.74
C PHE A 31 -7.05 11.92 -11.11
N ASP A 32 -7.59 10.79 -10.69
CA ASP A 32 -8.95 10.37 -11.01
C ASP A 32 -9.93 10.71 -9.86
N ASP A 33 -11.20 10.94 -10.21
CA ASP A 33 -12.29 11.00 -9.23
C ASP A 33 -12.50 9.64 -8.54
N LEU A 34 -13.23 9.63 -7.43
CA LEU A 34 -13.57 8.39 -6.73
C LEU A 34 -14.50 7.52 -7.56
N TRP A 35 -14.18 6.25 -7.64
CA TRP A 35 -15.10 5.23 -8.14
C TRP A 35 -16.23 4.96 -7.13
N SER A 36 -17.31 4.33 -7.57
CA SER A 36 -18.48 4.11 -6.73
C SER A 36 -18.18 3.32 -5.45
N ASP A 37 -17.31 2.30 -5.52
CA ASP A 37 -16.86 1.49 -4.40
C ASP A 37 -15.92 2.27 -3.46
N GLU A 38 -15.04 3.09 -4.01
CA GLU A 38 -14.23 4.02 -3.21
C GLU A 38 -15.10 5.02 -2.43
N MET A 39 -16.17 5.55 -3.05
CA MET A 39 -17.11 6.43 -2.36
C MET A 39 -17.80 5.75 -1.19
N VAL A 40 -18.14 4.46 -1.33
CA VAL A 40 -18.73 3.68 -0.23
C VAL A 40 -17.74 3.52 0.91
N SER A 41 -16.50 3.12 0.64
CA SER A 41 -15.43 3.00 1.66
C SER A 41 -15.16 4.35 2.34
N TYR A 42 -15.07 5.43 1.57
CA TYR A 42 -14.92 6.77 2.12
C TYR A 42 -16.06 7.13 3.06
N TRP A 43 -17.33 6.90 2.66
CA TRP A 43 -18.49 7.19 3.49
C TRP A 43 -18.54 6.35 4.75
N LEU A 44 -18.28 5.03 4.68
CA LEU A 44 -18.30 4.11 5.81
C LEU A 44 -17.22 4.41 6.86
N SER A 45 -16.10 4.96 6.41
CA SER A 45 -14.97 5.34 7.27
C SER A 45 -15.11 6.73 7.90
N ASN A 46 -16.28 7.36 7.80
CA ASN A 46 -16.52 8.68 8.39
C ASN A 46 -16.25 8.67 9.89
N PRO A 47 -15.38 9.56 10.40
CA PRO A 47 -15.03 9.65 11.82
C PRO A 47 -16.20 9.96 12.75
N SER A 48 -17.27 10.57 12.24
CA SER A 48 -18.46 10.94 13.04
C SER A 48 -19.28 9.73 13.49
N TYR A 49 -19.23 8.61 12.77
CA TYR A 49 -19.93 7.39 13.17
C TYR A 49 -19.32 6.79 14.43
N SER A 50 -20.13 6.16 15.27
CA SER A 50 -19.63 5.33 16.36
C SER A 50 -18.96 4.06 15.81
N PHE A 51 -18.14 3.40 16.63
CA PHE A 51 -17.50 2.14 16.22
C PHE A 51 -18.52 1.05 15.86
N SER A 52 -19.55 0.90 16.68
CA SER A 52 -20.64 -0.07 16.46
C SER A 52 -21.45 0.23 15.20
N GLU A 53 -21.69 1.49 14.91
CA GLU A 53 -22.38 1.92 13.71
C GLU A 53 -21.56 1.64 12.45
N THR A 54 -20.27 1.95 12.48
CA THR A 54 -19.37 1.60 11.37
C THR A 54 -19.39 0.10 11.09
N ILE A 55 -19.25 -0.75 12.11
CA ILE A 55 -19.29 -2.20 11.95
C ILE A 55 -20.61 -2.64 11.31
N ARG A 56 -21.75 -2.14 11.81
CA ARG A 56 -23.07 -2.48 11.28
C ARG A 56 -23.18 -2.11 9.80
N LEU A 57 -22.82 -0.88 9.43
CA LEU A 57 -22.90 -0.40 8.06
C LEU A 57 -21.98 -1.17 7.10
N VAL A 58 -20.78 -1.53 7.55
CA VAL A 58 -19.84 -2.33 6.77
C VAL A 58 -20.38 -3.74 6.51
N PHE A 59 -20.99 -4.39 7.52
CA PHE A 59 -21.65 -5.68 7.33
C PHE A 59 -22.84 -5.60 6.36
N GLU A 60 -23.65 -4.56 6.46
CA GLU A 60 -24.78 -4.32 5.55
C GLU A 60 -24.29 -4.11 4.10
N SER A 61 -23.09 -3.55 3.93
CA SER A 61 -22.48 -3.27 2.61
C SER A 61 -21.64 -4.44 2.06
N ASN A 62 -21.51 -5.55 2.77
CA ASN A 62 -20.66 -6.72 2.42
C ASN A 62 -19.18 -6.39 2.18
N LEU A 63 -18.65 -5.37 2.88
CA LEU A 63 -17.24 -4.96 2.78
C LEU A 63 -16.37 -5.54 3.91
N MET A 64 -15.06 -5.36 3.81
CA MET A 64 -14.10 -5.84 4.80
C MET A 64 -14.04 -4.90 6.01
N VAL A 65 -14.57 -5.33 7.14
CA VAL A 65 -14.59 -4.57 8.40
C VAL A 65 -13.22 -4.06 8.81
N SER A 66 -12.16 -4.87 8.64
CA SER A 66 -10.80 -4.51 9.05
C SER A 66 -10.26 -3.30 8.31
N PHE A 67 -10.48 -3.22 7.00
CA PHE A 67 -10.01 -2.11 6.18
C PHE A 67 -10.72 -0.82 6.57
N GLU A 68 -12.04 -0.84 6.67
CA GLU A 68 -12.84 0.34 6.99
C GLU A 68 -12.53 0.91 8.38
N ILE A 69 -12.23 0.05 9.36
CA ILE A 69 -11.78 0.49 10.68
C ILE A 69 -10.40 1.15 10.62
N ILE A 70 -9.47 0.60 9.84
CA ILE A 70 -8.14 1.19 9.67
C ILE A 70 -8.28 2.56 8.99
N LEU A 71 -9.04 2.64 7.90
CA LEU A 71 -9.29 3.87 7.17
C LEU A 71 -9.96 4.94 8.05
N LYS A 72 -10.97 4.56 8.84
CA LYS A 72 -11.62 5.45 9.80
C LYS A 72 -10.65 6.02 10.83
N ASN A 73 -9.77 5.20 11.38
CA ASN A 73 -8.76 5.67 12.33
C ASN A 73 -7.73 6.57 11.63
N PHE A 74 -7.39 6.26 10.38
CA PHE A 74 -6.52 7.11 9.57
C PHE A 74 -7.16 8.50 9.35
N HIS A 75 -8.46 8.55 9.01
CA HIS A 75 -9.21 9.80 8.89
C HIS A 75 -9.28 10.60 10.20
N LYS A 76 -9.38 9.93 11.35
CA LYS A 76 -9.32 10.61 12.66
C LYS A 76 -7.99 11.29 12.93
N LEU A 77 -6.89 10.72 12.42
CA LEU A 77 -5.54 11.22 12.66
C LEU A 77 -5.13 12.31 11.65
N PHE A 78 -5.49 12.14 10.38
CA PHE A 78 -5.00 12.96 9.28
C PHE A 78 -6.06 13.86 8.65
N GLY A 79 -7.33 13.69 8.99
CA GLY A 79 -8.45 14.42 8.45
C GLY A 79 -9.34 13.57 7.53
N TYR A 80 -10.64 13.91 7.51
CA TYR A 80 -11.62 13.24 6.66
C TYR A 80 -11.65 13.90 5.29
N ASP A 81 -10.81 13.42 4.40
CA ASP A 81 -10.63 13.95 3.05
C ASP A 81 -10.35 12.81 2.07
N VAL A 82 -10.93 12.92 0.87
CA VAL A 82 -10.81 11.92 -0.21
C VAL A 82 -9.35 11.69 -0.61
N HIS A 83 -8.59 12.77 -0.75
CA HIS A 83 -7.18 12.68 -1.16
C HIS A 83 -6.34 11.99 -0.09
N ILE A 84 -6.63 12.25 1.18
CA ILE A 84 -5.94 11.63 2.32
C ILE A 84 -6.20 10.12 2.34
N SER A 85 -7.41 9.68 1.99
CA SER A 85 -7.79 8.26 1.99
C SER A 85 -6.86 7.41 1.12
N ARG A 86 -6.56 7.85 -0.08
CA ARG A 86 -5.68 7.14 -1.04
C ARG A 86 -4.24 6.99 -0.55
N TYR A 87 -3.75 7.93 0.28
CA TYR A 87 -2.42 7.80 0.88
C TYR A 87 -2.28 6.58 1.78
N LEU A 88 -3.36 6.13 2.42
CA LEU A 88 -3.35 4.91 3.21
C LEU A 88 -3.03 3.70 2.34
N ASN A 89 -3.76 3.51 1.22
CA ASN A 89 -3.55 2.38 0.31
C ASN A 89 -2.17 2.40 -0.34
N ALA A 90 -1.73 3.57 -0.82
CA ALA A 90 -0.38 3.73 -1.36
C ALA A 90 0.68 3.34 -0.32
N THR A 91 0.51 3.75 0.94
CA THR A 91 1.42 3.42 2.04
C THR A 91 1.43 1.92 2.33
N ILE A 92 0.25 1.27 2.43
CA ILE A 92 0.13 -0.18 2.62
C ILE A 92 0.80 -0.93 1.47
N SER A 93 0.61 -0.47 0.24
CA SER A 93 1.22 -1.07 -0.96
C SER A 93 2.75 -0.98 -0.94
N VAL A 94 3.32 0.16 -0.55
CA VAL A 94 4.78 0.29 -0.38
C VAL A 94 5.28 -0.63 0.73
N PHE A 95 4.56 -0.68 1.84
CA PHE A 95 4.92 -1.55 2.96
C PHE A 95 4.90 -3.03 2.57
N SER A 96 3.98 -3.44 1.69
CA SER A 96 3.94 -4.81 1.15
C SER A 96 5.20 -5.17 0.36
N ILE A 97 5.78 -4.23 -0.42
CA ILE A 97 7.05 -4.47 -1.12
C ILE A 97 8.19 -4.67 -0.12
N VAL A 98 8.25 -3.86 0.92
CA VAL A 98 9.29 -3.97 1.96
C VAL A 98 9.17 -5.30 2.70
N LEU A 99 7.95 -5.68 3.11
CA LEU A 99 7.70 -6.97 3.77
C LEU A 99 8.03 -8.16 2.86
N PHE A 100 7.72 -8.08 1.58
CA PHE A 100 8.06 -9.10 0.60
C PHE A 100 9.57 -9.32 0.53
N VAL A 101 10.35 -8.23 0.44
CA VAL A 101 11.82 -8.30 0.44
C VAL A 101 12.35 -8.91 1.73
N ASP A 102 11.82 -8.48 2.89
CA ASP A 102 12.23 -9.00 4.20
C ASP A 102 11.92 -10.50 4.33
N LEU A 103 10.73 -10.92 3.90
CA LEU A 103 10.31 -12.32 3.88
C LEU A 103 11.26 -13.18 3.04
N LEU A 104 11.60 -12.76 1.83
CA LEU A 104 12.52 -13.48 0.96
C LEU A 104 13.93 -13.57 1.56
N ARG A 105 14.40 -12.48 2.19
CA ARG A 105 15.70 -12.46 2.87
C ARG A 105 15.73 -13.43 4.06
N LYS A 106 14.70 -13.45 4.89
CA LYS A 106 14.59 -14.36 6.05
C LYS A 106 14.55 -15.83 5.64
N ASN A 107 13.97 -16.14 4.49
CA ASN A 107 13.93 -17.49 3.94
C ASN A 107 15.19 -17.85 3.12
N SER A 108 16.29 -17.09 3.27
CA SER A 108 17.57 -17.34 2.62
C SER A 108 17.50 -17.46 1.09
N VAL A 109 16.54 -16.79 0.47
CA VAL A 109 16.37 -16.77 -0.99
C VAL A 109 17.57 -16.09 -1.65
N ASN A 110 17.98 -16.56 -2.81
CA ASN A 110 19.09 -15.99 -3.57
C ASN A 110 18.83 -14.50 -3.87
N ILE A 111 19.84 -13.67 -3.70
CA ILE A 111 19.75 -12.21 -3.89
C ILE A 111 19.29 -11.80 -5.30
N ASN A 112 19.59 -12.61 -6.34
CA ASN A 112 19.11 -12.34 -7.70
C ASN A 112 17.60 -12.58 -7.81
N THR A 113 17.09 -13.61 -7.14
CA THR A 113 15.66 -13.90 -7.07
C THR A 113 14.92 -12.79 -6.28
N ILE A 114 15.53 -12.29 -5.19
CA ILE A 114 14.99 -11.14 -4.45
C ILE A 114 14.92 -9.91 -5.34
N LEU A 115 15.98 -9.59 -6.07
CA LEU A 115 16.01 -8.47 -7.02
C LEU A 115 14.93 -8.60 -8.08
N PHE A 116 14.83 -9.75 -8.71
CA PHE A 116 13.84 -9.98 -9.77
C PHE A 116 12.40 -9.93 -9.24
N GLY A 117 12.14 -10.60 -8.11
CA GLY A 117 10.82 -10.54 -7.47
C GLY A 117 10.44 -9.14 -7.01
N THR A 118 11.39 -8.37 -6.45
CA THR A 118 11.17 -6.97 -6.08
C THR A 118 10.88 -6.10 -7.30
N PHE A 119 11.60 -6.30 -8.41
CA PHE A 119 11.33 -5.62 -9.67
C PHE A 119 9.92 -5.92 -10.16
N LEU A 120 9.52 -7.20 -10.24
CA LEU A 120 8.19 -7.59 -10.68
C LEU A 120 7.09 -6.94 -9.81
N LEU A 121 7.24 -6.96 -8.49
CA LEU A 121 6.24 -6.39 -7.59
C LEU A 121 6.21 -4.85 -7.63
N ALA A 122 7.39 -4.22 -7.68
CA ALA A 122 7.52 -2.77 -7.71
C ALA A 122 6.88 -2.13 -8.96
N PHE A 123 7.02 -2.81 -10.11
CA PHE A 123 6.54 -2.33 -11.42
C PHE A 123 5.30 -3.05 -11.94
N ASN A 124 4.65 -3.89 -11.12
CA ASN A 124 3.39 -4.51 -11.49
C ASN A 124 2.30 -3.44 -11.64
N ILE A 125 1.78 -3.31 -12.85
CA ILE A 125 0.80 -2.26 -13.19
C ILE A 125 -0.49 -2.40 -12.37
N PHE A 126 -0.96 -3.62 -12.14
CA PHE A 126 -2.15 -3.85 -11.31
C PHE A 126 -1.89 -3.47 -9.85
N HIS A 127 -0.75 -3.87 -9.30
CA HIS A 127 -0.38 -3.52 -7.93
C HIS A 127 -0.19 -2.01 -7.73
N ILE A 128 0.30 -1.30 -8.76
CA ILE A 128 0.38 0.17 -8.75
C ILE A 128 -1.02 0.76 -8.82
N ARG A 129 -1.85 0.30 -9.76
CA ARG A 129 -3.20 0.82 -9.95
C ARG A 129 -4.06 0.66 -8.68
N TYR A 130 -4.13 -0.55 -8.13
CA TYR A 130 -4.87 -0.79 -6.89
C TYR A 130 -4.28 -0.10 -5.64
N ALA A 131 -3.01 0.30 -5.67
CA ALA A 131 -2.44 1.13 -4.62
C ALA A 131 -2.91 2.59 -4.66
N MET A 132 -3.40 3.05 -5.82
CA MET A 132 -3.88 4.41 -6.04
C MET A 132 -5.41 4.53 -5.87
N GLU A 133 -6.09 3.42 -5.72
CA GLU A 133 -7.52 3.33 -5.43
C GLU A 133 -7.75 3.18 -3.92
N LEU A 134 -8.99 3.44 -3.44
CA LEU A 134 -9.36 3.35 -2.03
C LEU A 134 -9.97 1.99 -1.69
#